data_4cb755825f05c3b737bed1976c4399a1
#
_entry.id   4cb755825f05c3b737bed1976c4399a1
#
_cell.length_a   1.000
_cell.length_b   1.000
_cell.length_c   1.000
_cell.angle_alpha   90.00
_cell.angle_beta   90.00
_cell.angle_gamma   90.00
#
_symmetry.space_group_name_H-M   'P 1'
#
loop_
_entity.id
_entity.type
_entity.pdbx_description
1 polymer ?
#
loop_
_entity_poly.entity_id
_entity_poly.type
_entity_poly.pdbx_seq_one_letter_code
_entity_poly.pdbx_strand_id
1 'polypeptide(L)'
;LFDGLYISGNKEICDEYMGKYPVIFLSLKDVDGLKYENAKYRIMELIGREAERYFFLGDSDRLSENEKEQYKAVIALQNGKYSMDENVLTSSLRLLSHLLFQHYGEKTVILIDEYDVPLDKAFQNGYYQEMVSLIRGLFGMALKTNDSLQFAVLTGCLRISKESIFTGFNNFEVLSVLNVPYDESFGFTDNEVEKLLDDYTFSDHYPEVKEWYDGYHFGNTDIYCPWDVIRYCKSLCADL
;
A
#
# COMPACT_ATOMS: atom_id res chain seq x y z
N LEU A 1 17.35 -6.68 2.70
CA LEU A 1 16.28 -5.90 3.28
C LEU A 1 15.65 -6.62 4.48
N PHE A 2 15.41 -7.94 4.39
CA PHE A 2 14.73 -8.72 5.42
C PHE A 2 15.67 -9.49 6.35
N ASP A 3 16.99 -9.42 6.13
CA ASP A 3 17.98 -10.11 6.96
C ASP A 3 17.91 -9.60 8.41
N GLY A 4 17.84 -10.53 9.35
CA GLY A 4 17.71 -10.24 10.79
C GLY A 4 16.28 -9.96 11.26
N LEU A 5 15.30 -9.86 10.36
CA LEU A 5 13.88 -9.75 10.74
C LEU A 5 13.26 -11.14 10.97
N TYR A 6 12.22 -11.20 11.79
CA TYR A 6 11.50 -12.44 12.12
C TYR A 6 11.11 -13.26 10.88
N ILE A 7 10.61 -12.57 9.83
CA ILE A 7 10.21 -13.19 8.56
C ILE A 7 11.35 -13.95 7.87
N SER A 8 12.62 -13.51 8.04
CA SER A 8 13.78 -14.19 7.44
C SER A 8 14.03 -15.60 8.00
N GLY A 9 13.43 -15.92 9.15
CA GLY A 9 13.40 -17.26 9.72
C GLY A 9 12.45 -18.23 9.02
N ASN A 10 11.42 -17.70 8.32
CA ASN A 10 10.50 -18.50 7.54
C ASN A 10 11.02 -18.70 6.12
N LYS A 11 11.87 -19.73 5.94
CA LYS A 11 12.53 -20.01 4.66
C LYS A 11 11.54 -20.32 3.55
N GLU A 12 10.45 -21.03 3.86
CA GLU A 12 9.44 -21.41 2.87
C GLU A 12 8.80 -20.19 2.23
N ILE A 13 8.33 -19.23 3.03
CA ILE A 13 7.77 -17.96 2.52
C ILE A 13 8.84 -17.15 1.77
N CYS A 14 10.06 -17.06 2.30
CA CYS A 14 11.13 -16.35 1.63
C CYS A 14 11.48 -16.95 0.27
N ASP A 15 11.56 -18.26 0.18
CA ASP A 15 11.89 -18.98 -1.06
C ASP A 15 10.75 -18.88 -2.10
N GLU A 16 9.50 -18.80 -1.65
CA GLU A 16 8.33 -18.69 -2.53
C GLU A 16 8.09 -17.26 -3.05
N TYR A 17 8.25 -16.24 -2.20
CA TYR A 17 7.81 -14.87 -2.52
C TYR A 17 8.93 -13.86 -2.71
N MET A 18 10.04 -13.98 -1.98
CA MET A 18 11.04 -12.92 -1.93
C MET A 18 11.79 -12.79 -3.26
N GLY A 19 11.59 -11.65 -3.94
CA GLY A 19 12.22 -11.36 -5.23
C GLY A 19 11.69 -12.19 -6.41
N LYS A 20 10.52 -12.84 -6.28
CA LYS A 20 9.94 -13.67 -7.34
C LYS A 20 8.95 -12.93 -8.23
N TYR A 21 8.31 -11.92 -7.73
CA TYR A 21 7.23 -11.21 -8.42
C TYR A 21 7.60 -9.75 -8.69
N PRO A 22 7.23 -9.19 -9.84
CA PRO A 22 7.23 -7.73 -10.02
C PRO A 22 6.17 -7.11 -9.11
N VAL A 23 6.49 -5.98 -8.47
CA VAL A 23 5.63 -5.33 -7.48
C VAL A 23 5.32 -3.90 -7.89
N ILE A 24 4.06 -3.57 -8.11
CA ILE A 24 3.56 -2.21 -8.27
C ILE A 24 3.17 -1.70 -6.88
N PHE A 25 3.79 -0.60 -6.43
CA PHE A 25 3.50 -0.01 -5.13
C PHE A 25 3.04 1.44 -5.26
N LEU A 26 1.88 1.74 -4.68
CA LEU A 26 1.33 3.08 -4.62
C LEU A 26 0.97 3.44 -3.18
N SER A 27 1.51 4.55 -2.66
CA SER A 27 0.98 5.16 -1.45
C SER A 27 0.14 6.37 -1.83
N LEU A 28 -1.15 6.35 -1.45
CA LEU A 28 -2.09 7.44 -1.73
C LEU A 28 -2.11 8.50 -0.63
N LYS A 29 -1.17 8.43 0.31
CA LYS A 29 -1.04 9.31 1.49
C LYS A 29 -1.12 10.81 1.16
N ASP A 30 -0.46 11.23 0.08
CA ASP A 30 -0.34 12.62 -0.31
C ASP A 30 -1.32 13.01 -1.44
N VAL A 31 -2.31 12.16 -1.72
CA VAL A 31 -3.34 12.46 -2.72
C VAL A 31 -4.40 13.35 -2.09
N ASP A 32 -4.20 14.62 -2.20
CA ASP A 32 -5.14 15.67 -1.78
C ASP A 32 -5.27 16.78 -2.83
N GLY A 33 -6.20 17.68 -2.62
CA GLY A 33 -6.42 18.87 -3.43
C GLY A 33 -7.72 19.56 -3.05
N LEU A 34 -7.72 20.88 -3.12
CA LEU A 34 -8.95 21.67 -2.89
C LEU A 34 -9.99 21.47 -4.00
N LYS A 35 -9.57 20.94 -5.15
CA LYS A 35 -10.44 20.62 -6.30
C LYS A 35 -10.11 19.24 -6.82
N TYR A 36 -11.10 18.59 -7.40
CA TYR A 36 -10.98 17.27 -8.01
C TYR A 36 -9.80 17.15 -8.99
N GLU A 37 -9.61 18.16 -9.88
CA GLU A 37 -8.55 18.14 -10.88
C GLU A 37 -7.15 18.07 -10.24
N ASN A 38 -6.95 18.71 -9.09
CA ASN A 38 -5.66 18.67 -8.40
C ASN A 38 -5.40 17.28 -7.81
N ALA A 39 -6.38 16.70 -7.14
CA ALA A 39 -6.27 15.36 -6.57
C ALA A 39 -6.13 14.28 -7.67
N LYS A 40 -6.89 14.39 -8.76
CA LYS A 40 -6.76 13.54 -9.96
C LYS A 40 -5.33 13.61 -10.53
N TYR A 41 -4.79 14.83 -10.65
CA TYR A 41 -3.41 15.00 -11.13
C TYR A 41 -2.38 14.34 -10.19
N ARG A 42 -2.58 14.38 -8.87
CA ARG A 42 -1.70 13.67 -7.92
C ARG A 42 -1.70 12.16 -8.14
N ILE A 43 -2.87 11.56 -8.38
CA ILE A 43 -2.96 10.13 -8.73
C ILE A 43 -2.21 9.85 -10.04
N MET A 44 -2.41 10.70 -11.05
CA MET A 44 -1.70 10.58 -12.32
C MET A 44 -0.18 10.66 -12.16
N GLU A 45 0.29 11.61 -11.35
CA GLU A 45 1.71 11.77 -11.03
C GLU A 45 2.30 10.55 -10.32
N LEU A 46 1.60 10.00 -9.33
CA LEU A 46 2.02 8.80 -8.61
C LEU A 46 2.15 7.60 -9.55
N ILE A 47 1.15 7.37 -10.40
CA ILE A 47 1.15 6.27 -11.36
C ILE A 47 2.25 6.45 -12.40
N GLY A 48 2.43 7.66 -12.92
CA GLY A 48 3.48 7.95 -13.89
C GLY A 48 4.88 7.69 -13.31
N ARG A 49 5.15 8.15 -12.09
CA ARG A 49 6.42 7.89 -11.40
C ARG A 49 6.63 6.42 -11.10
N GLU A 50 5.59 5.69 -10.70
CA GLU A 50 5.69 4.25 -10.49
C GLU A 50 5.97 3.53 -11.82
N ALA A 51 5.32 3.93 -12.91
CA ALA A 51 5.58 3.38 -14.23
C ALA A 51 7.02 3.66 -14.72
N GLU A 52 7.58 4.85 -14.45
CA GLU A 52 8.98 5.18 -14.81
C GLU A 52 10.02 4.29 -14.12
N ARG A 53 9.72 3.67 -12.98
CA ARG A 53 10.62 2.67 -12.37
C ARG A 53 10.88 1.48 -13.28
N TYR A 54 10.00 1.24 -14.23
CA TYR A 54 10.06 0.16 -15.21
C TYR A 54 10.38 0.68 -16.62
N PHE A 55 11.23 1.70 -16.72
CA PHE A 55 11.59 2.35 -17.99
C PHE A 55 12.07 1.36 -19.08
N PHE A 56 12.65 0.23 -18.67
CA PHE A 56 13.08 -0.86 -19.56
C PHE A 56 11.92 -1.48 -20.36
N LEU A 57 10.66 -1.30 -19.95
CA LEU A 57 9.50 -1.79 -20.70
C LEU A 57 9.40 -1.11 -22.09
N GLY A 58 9.86 0.14 -22.21
CA GLY A 58 9.90 0.86 -23.48
C GLY A 58 10.77 0.20 -24.55
N ASP A 59 11.80 -0.55 -24.12
CA ASP A 59 12.79 -1.22 -24.98
C ASP A 59 12.73 -2.75 -24.89
N SER A 60 11.71 -3.31 -24.23
CA SER A 60 11.61 -4.75 -24.01
C SER A 60 11.37 -5.52 -25.32
N ASP A 61 12.19 -6.51 -25.60
CA ASP A 61 12.02 -7.41 -26.75
C ASP A 61 10.82 -8.37 -26.61
N ARG A 62 10.25 -8.46 -25.40
CA ARG A 62 9.09 -9.30 -25.09
C ARG A 62 7.76 -8.60 -25.33
N LEU A 63 7.79 -7.29 -25.55
CA LEU A 63 6.61 -6.47 -25.78
C LEU A 63 6.46 -6.13 -27.26
N SER A 64 5.23 -6.16 -27.75
CA SER A 64 4.89 -5.66 -29.09
C SER A 64 5.05 -4.13 -29.15
N GLU A 65 5.22 -3.56 -30.34
CA GLU A 65 5.30 -2.11 -30.52
C GLU A 65 4.03 -1.39 -30.02
N ASN A 66 2.86 -2.01 -30.15
CA ASN A 66 1.61 -1.44 -29.62
C ASN A 66 1.62 -1.37 -28.08
N GLU A 67 2.14 -2.39 -27.40
CA GLU A 67 2.28 -2.39 -25.93
C GLU A 67 3.29 -1.34 -25.46
N LYS A 68 4.40 -1.17 -26.19
CA LYS A 68 5.36 -0.09 -25.91
C LYS A 68 4.74 1.29 -26.08
N GLU A 69 3.91 1.50 -27.11
CA GLU A 69 3.20 2.76 -27.29
C GLU A 69 2.16 3.00 -26.18
N GLN A 70 1.45 1.97 -25.72
CA GLN A 70 0.57 2.07 -24.56
C GLN A 70 1.34 2.42 -23.29
N TYR A 71 2.53 1.83 -23.06
CA TYR A 71 3.40 2.20 -21.96
C TYR A 71 3.83 3.67 -22.02
N LYS A 72 4.26 4.14 -23.21
CA LYS A 72 4.63 5.55 -23.42
C LYS A 72 3.50 6.52 -23.10
N ALA A 73 2.24 6.13 -23.34
CA ALA A 73 1.09 6.96 -22.98
C ALA A 73 0.93 7.13 -21.45
N VAL A 74 1.35 6.14 -20.65
CA VAL A 74 1.31 6.23 -19.18
C VAL A 74 2.38 7.16 -18.63
N ILE A 75 3.57 7.19 -19.25
CA ILE A 75 4.69 8.03 -18.83
C ILE A 75 4.79 9.36 -19.60
N ALA A 76 3.81 9.65 -20.47
CA ALA A 76 3.84 10.84 -21.32
C ALA A 76 3.85 12.13 -20.48
N LEU A 77 4.74 13.05 -20.85
CA LEU A 77 4.83 14.38 -20.25
C LEU A 77 4.41 15.46 -21.24
N GLN A 78 3.56 16.39 -20.78
CA GLN A 78 3.24 17.61 -21.48
C GLN A 78 3.61 18.82 -20.61
N ASN A 79 4.49 19.68 -21.10
CA ASN A 79 5.02 20.80 -20.31
C ASN A 79 5.62 20.40 -18.95
N GLY A 80 6.31 19.24 -18.91
CA GLY A 80 6.93 18.72 -17.69
C GLY A 80 5.96 18.12 -16.68
N LYS A 81 4.71 17.90 -17.05
CA LYS A 81 3.67 17.27 -16.22
C LYS A 81 3.16 16.00 -16.90
N TYR A 82 2.87 14.97 -16.12
CA TYR A 82 2.20 13.77 -16.65
C TYR A 82 0.88 14.13 -17.30
N SER A 83 0.62 13.53 -18.44
CA SER A 83 -0.56 13.82 -19.26
C SER A 83 -1.18 12.54 -19.75
N MET A 84 -2.08 11.98 -18.94
CA MET A 84 -2.90 10.83 -19.28
C MET A 84 -4.33 11.29 -19.50
N ASP A 85 -4.97 10.83 -20.54
CA ASP A 85 -6.42 10.95 -20.62
C ASP A 85 -7.09 10.01 -19.58
N GLU A 86 -8.39 10.14 -19.39
CA GLU A 86 -9.10 9.41 -18.35
C GLU A 86 -9.09 7.89 -18.57
N ASN A 87 -9.11 7.44 -19.83
CA ASN A 87 -9.05 6.01 -20.14
C ASN A 87 -7.67 5.43 -19.87
N VAL A 88 -6.61 6.17 -20.25
CA VAL A 88 -5.22 5.80 -19.93
C VAL A 88 -5.03 5.73 -18.42
N LEU A 89 -5.49 6.75 -17.68
CA LEU A 89 -5.36 6.81 -16.22
C LEU A 89 -6.08 5.63 -15.55
N THR A 90 -7.33 5.38 -15.87
CA THR A 90 -8.11 4.31 -15.23
C THR A 90 -7.62 2.91 -15.58
N SER A 91 -7.04 2.71 -16.77
CA SER A 91 -6.47 1.43 -17.20
C SER A 91 -5.00 1.23 -16.84
N SER A 92 -4.31 2.25 -16.38
CA SER A 92 -2.85 2.29 -16.20
C SER A 92 -2.28 1.16 -15.34
N LEU A 93 -2.87 0.87 -14.18
CA LEU A 93 -2.39 -0.19 -13.29
C LEU A 93 -2.57 -1.59 -13.88
N ARG A 94 -3.70 -1.82 -14.56
CA ARG A 94 -3.93 -3.08 -15.29
C ARG A 94 -2.92 -3.24 -16.43
N LEU A 95 -2.72 -2.18 -17.20
CA LEU A 95 -1.75 -2.17 -18.28
C LEU A 95 -0.33 -2.45 -17.75
N LEU A 96 0.10 -1.73 -16.71
CA LEU A 96 1.43 -1.91 -16.13
C LEU A 96 1.62 -3.34 -15.60
N SER A 97 0.61 -3.89 -14.93
CA SER A 97 0.60 -5.29 -14.48
C SER A 97 0.76 -6.27 -15.66
N HIS A 98 0.04 -6.03 -16.76
CA HIS A 98 0.14 -6.84 -17.98
C HIS A 98 1.53 -6.77 -18.60
N LEU A 99 2.08 -5.58 -18.77
CA LEU A 99 3.40 -5.38 -19.39
C LEU A 99 4.52 -6.03 -18.57
N LEU A 100 4.45 -5.93 -17.25
CA LEU A 100 5.39 -6.58 -16.34
C LEU A 100 5.29 -8.11 -16.44
N PHE A 101 4.07 -8.64 -16.51
CA PHE A 101 3.85 -10.08 -16.71
C PHE A 101 4.42 -10.55 -18.05
N GLN A 102 4.20 -9.82 -19.14
CA GLN A 102 4.78 -10.15 -20.44
C GLN A 102 6.32 -10.12 -20.41
N HIS A 103 6.89 -9.13 -19.72
CA HIS A 103 8.34 -8.98 -19.63
C HIS A 103 9.00 -10.06 -18.76
N TYR A 104 8.49 -10.33 -17.56
CA TYR A 104 9.10 -11.25 -16.61
C TYR A 104 8.62 -12.69 -16.73
N GLY A 105 7.41 -12.92 -17.24
CA GLY A 105 6.73 -14.22 -17.24
C GLY A 105 6.08 -14.56 -15.90
N GLU A 106 6.18 -13.65 -14.92
CA GLU A 106 5.64 -13.79 -13.57
C GLU A 106 4.52 -12.77 -13.33
N LYS A 107 3.45 -13.21 -12.67
CA LYS A 107 2.33 -12.34 -12.32
C LYS A 107 2.75 -11.22 -11.38
N THR A 108 2.03 -10.13 -11.39
CA THR A 108 2.37 -8.92 -10.65
C THR A 108 1.65 -8.88 -9.30
N VAL A 109 2.34 -8.44 -8.27
CA VAL A 109 1.75 -8.06 -6.98
C VAL A 109 1.44 -6.56 -7.00
N ILE A 110 0.24 -6.16 -6.55
CA ILE A 110 -0.15 -4.75 -6.42
C ILE A 110 -0.36 -4.42 -4.95
N LEU A 111 0.40 -3.44 -4.46
CA LEU A 111 0.32 -2.94 -3.09
C LEU A 111 -0.16 -1.49 -3.13
N ILE A 112 -1.26 -1.19 -2.43
CA ILE A 112 -1.84 0.16 -2.36
C ILE A 112 -2.00 0.54 -0.90
N ASP A 113 -1.26 1.55 -0.49
CA ASP A 113 -1.27 2.06 0.88
C ASP A 113 -2.12 3.31 0.99
N GLU A 114 -2.86 3.42 2.10
CA GLU A 114 -3.74 4.56 2.42
C GLU A 114 -4.79 4.86 1.32
N TYR A 115 -5.47 3.80 0.83
CA TYR A 115 -6.45 3.91 -0.25
C TYR A 115 -7.64 4.83 0.07
N ASP A 116 -7.91 5.06 1.34
CA ASP A 116 -9.03 5.86 1.86
C ASP A 116 -8.74 7.37 1.90
N VAL A 117 -7.46 7.78 1.94
CA VAL A 117 -7.07 9.20 2.05
C VAL A 117 -7.66 10.08 0.94
N PRO A 118 -7.56 9.72 -0.37
CA PRO A 118 -8.16 10.56 -1.41
C PRO A 118 -9.68 10.68 -1.28
N LEU A 119 -10.35 9.70 -0.73
CA LEU A 119 -11.81 9.70 -0.53
C LEU A 119 -12.22 10.56 0.66
N ASP A 120 -11.48 10.48 1.77
CA ASP A 120 -11.68 11.35 2.92
C ASP A 120 -11.47 12.82 2.55
N LYS A 121 -10.37 13.16 1.87
CA LYS A 121 -10.09 14.50 1.38
C LYS A 121 -11.13 15.02 0.39
N ALA A 122 -11.59 14.14 -0.51
CA ALA A 122 -12.64 14.48 -1.45
C ALA A 122 -13.99 14.76 -0.76
N PHE A 123 -14.31 14.01 0.31
CA PHE A 123 -15.48 14.27 1.11
C PHE A 123 -15.43 15.63 1.80
N GLN A 124 -14.30 15.96 2.42
CA GLN A 124 -14.06 17.24 3.08
C GLN A 124 -14.14 18.44 2.12
N ASN A 125 -13.74 18.26 0.86
CA ASN A 125 -13.67 19.30 -0.16
C ASN A 125 -14.82 19.30 -1.18
N GLY A 126 -15.82 18.41 -1.03
CA GLY A 126 -17.07 18.43 -1.78
C GLY A 126 -17.04 17.80 -3.19
N TYR A 127 -15.99 16.99 -3.53
CA TYR A 127 -15.90 16.28 -4.80
C TYR A 127 -15.82 14.74 -4.61
N TYR A 128 -16.50 14.23 -3.58
CA TYR A 128 -16.47 12.81 -3.20
C TYR A 128 -16.91 11.87 -4.33
N GLN A 129 -17.97 12.22 -5.06
CA GLN A 129 -18.53 11.35 -6.08
C GLN A 129 -17.60 11.17 -7.29
N GLU A 130 -16.94 12.24 -7.69
CA GLU A 130 -15.94 12.21 -8.77
C GLU A 130 -14.74 11.36 -8.37
N MET A 131 -14.25 11.51 -7.14
CA MET A 131 -13.14 10.70 -6.63
C MET A 131 -13.50 9.23 -6.50
N VAL A 132 -14.69 8.91 -5.99
CA VAL A 132 -15.21 7.53 -5.93
C VAL A 132 -15.26 6.91 -7.33
N SER A 133 -15.74 7.66 -8.33
CA SER A 133 -15.81 7.18 -9.71
C SER A 133 -14.42 6.86 -10.26
N LEU A 134 -13.45 7.74 -10.07
CA LEU A 134 -12.07 7.56 -10.51
C LEU A 134 -11.41 6.34 -9.83
N ILE A 135 -11.45 6.26 -8.50
CA ILE A 135 -10.84 5.17 -7.73
C ILE A 135 -11.51 3.84 -8.05
N ARG A 136 -12.84 3.81 -8.18
CA ARG A 136 -13.58 2.61 -8.59
C ARG A 136 -13.16 2.14 -9.98
N GLY A 137 -13.01 3.05 -10.94
CA GLY A 137 -12.53 2.75 -12.29
C GLY A 137 -11.13 2.15 -12.26
N LEU A 138 -10.19 2.82 -11.60
CA LEU A 138 -8.80 2.43 -11.48
C LEU A 138 -8.63 1.06 -10.81
N PHE A 139 -9.22 0.87 -9.62
CA PHE A 139 -9.13 -0.39 -8.88
C PHE A 139 -9.94 -1.51 -9.56
N GLY A 140 -11.12 -1.17 -10.10
CA GLY A 140 -11.96 -2.11 -10.81
C GLY A 140 -11.22 -2.75 -11.98
N MET A 141 -10.52 -1.98 -12.79
CA MET A 141 -9.72 -2.49 -13.90
C MET A 141 -8.49 -3.27 -13.43
N ALA A 142 -7.80 -2.79 -12.40
CA ALA A 142 -6.55 -3.39 -11.92
C ALA A 142 -6.76 -4.70 -11.15
N LEU A 143 -7.84 -4.80 -10.36
CA LEU A 143 -8.02 -5.87 -9.38
C LEU A 143 -9.11 -6.87 -9.76
N LYS A 144 -10.04 -6.48 -10.65
CA LYS A 144 -11.12 -7.36 -11.11
C LYS A 144 -10.78 -7.92 -12.49
N THR A 145 -10.81 -9.23 -12.65
CA THR A 145 -10.58 -9.89 -13.94
C THR A 145 -9.23 -9.50 -14.59
N ASN A 146 -8.17 -9.44 -13.79
CA ASN A 146 -6.81 -9.18 -14.25
C ASN A 146 -5.99 -10.48 -14.20
N ASP A 147 -5.82 -11.13 -15.34
CA ASP A 147 -5.09 -12.41 -15.44
C ASP A 147 -3.59 -12.28 -15.12
N SER A 148 -3.06 -11.07 -15.20
CA SER A 148 -1.67 -10.73 -14.88
C SER A 148 -1.44 -10.44 -13.39
N LEU A 149 -2.49 -10.42 -12.57
CA LEU A 149 -2.42 -10.18 -11.14
C LEU A 149 -2.19 -11.49 -10.38
N GLN A 150 -1.20 -11.51 -9.49
CA GLN A 150 -0.98 -12.60 -8.52
C GLN A 150 -1.89 -12.42 -7.32
N PHE A 151 -1.74 -11.30 -6.62
CA PHE A 151 -2.63 -10.82 -5.56
C PHE A 151 -2.44 -9.31 -5.38
N ALA A 152 -3.33 -8.70 -4.60
CA ALA A 152 -3.23 -7.31 -4.19
C ALA A 152 -3.50 -7.15 -2.71
N VAL A 153 -2.83 -6.17 -2.08
CA VAL A 153 -3.09 -5.75 -0.71
C VAL A 153 -3.38 -4.26 -0.72
N LEU A 154 -4.50 -3.88 -0.10
CA LEU A 154 -4.88 -2.49 0.10
C LEU A 154 -4.95 -2.22 1.60
N THR A 155 -4.27 -1.16 2.06
CA THR A 155 -4.32 -0.71 3.46
C THR A 155 -4.98 0.65 3.57
N GLY A 156 -5.64 0.91 4.71
CA GLY A 156 -6.27 2.18 5.00
C GLY A 156 -6.76 2.24 6.44
N CYS A 157 -6.96 3.45 6.96
CA CYS A 157 -7.47 3.69 8.32
C CYS A 157 -8.99 3.63 8.39
N LEU A 158 -9.68 4.00 7.31
CA LEU A 158 -11.14 4.05 7.26
C LEU A 158 -11.69 2.89 6.44
N ARG A 159 -12.64 2.18 7.01
CA ARG A 159 -13.42 1.21 6.26
C ARG A 159 -14.42 1.92 5.37
N ILE A 160 -14.02 2.21 4.14
CA ILE A 160 -14.95 2.73 3.12
C ILE A 160 -15.99 1.64 2.79
N SER A 161 -17.27 1.99 2.76
CA SER A 161 -18.33 1.01 2.53
C SER A 161 -18.14 0.29 1.19
N LYS A 162 -18.44 -1.03 1.17
CA LYS A 162 -18.34 -1.85 -0.05
C LYS A 162 -19.13 -1.28 -1.22
N GLU A 163 -20.21 -0.54 -0.92
CA GLU A 163 -21.09 0.04 -1.92
C GLU A 163 -20.47 1.21 -2.70
N SER A 164 -19.38 1.81 -2.19
CA SER A 164 -18.75 2.95 -2.87
C SER A 164 -17.70 2.55 -3.89
N ILE A 165 -16.65 1.85 -3.50
CA ILE A 165 -15.51 1.52 -4.40
C ILE A 165 -15.38 0.03 -4.71
N PHE A 166 -15.77 -0.85 -3.79
CA PHE A 166 -15.59 -2.30 -3.93
C PHE A 166 -16.84 -3.04 -4.44
N THR A 167 -17.81 -2.31 -5.00
CA THR A 167 -19.01 -2.92 -5.59
C THR A 167 -18.62 -3.85 -6.75
N GLY A 168 -19.01 -5.11 -6.65
CA GLY A 168 -18.73 -6.12 -7.67
C GLY A 168 -17.37 -6.81 -7.58
N PHE A 169 -16.62 -6.61 -6.47
CA PHE A 169 -15.46 -7.43 -6.14
C PHE A 169 -15.94 -8.67 -5.35
N ASN A 170 -15.80 -9.85 -5.95
CA ASN A 170 -16.32 -11.09 -5.37
C ASN A 170 -15.33 -11.84 -4.49
N ASN A 171 -14.01 -11.59 -4.67
CA ASN A 171 -12.93 -12.32 -4.02
C ASN A 171 -12.09 -11.40 -3.12
N PHE A 172 -12.75 -10.53 -2.37
CA PHE A 172 -12.11 -9.56 -1.52
C PHE A 172 -12.28 -9.94 -0.05
N GLU A 173 -11.18 -10.24 0.61
CA GLU A 173 -11.14 -10.42 2.05
C GLU A 173 -10.89 -9.07 2.72
N VAL A 174 -11.70 -8.72 3.70
CA VAL A 174 -11.55 -7.47 4.46
C VAL A 174 -11.20 -7.83 5.89
N LEU A 175 -10.00 -7.47 6.28
CA LEU A 175 -9.51 -7.61 7.65
C LEU A 175 -9.48 -6.25 8.35
N SER A 176 -9.76 -6.25 9.62
CA SER A 176 -9.73 -5.06 10.47
C SER A 176 -9.11 -5.42 11.82
N VAL A 177 -8.85 -4.43 12.64
CA VAL A 177 -8.35 -4.61 14.02
C VAL A 177 -9.26 -5.48 14.91
N LEU A 178 -10.49 -5.78 14.48
CA LEU A 178 -11.42 -6.66 15.18
C LEU A 178 -11.27 -8.14 14.78
N ASN A 179 -10.45 -8.47 13.78
CA ASN A 179 -10.25 -9.81 13.29
C ASN A 179 -9.02 -10.44 13.94
N VAL A 180 -9.11 -11.75 14.25
CA VAL A 180 -8.01 -12.52 14.84
C VAL A 180 -6.84 -12.74 13.88
N PRO A 181 -7.06 -13.04 12.57
CA PRO A 181 -5.95 -13.12 11.64
C PRO A 181 -5.16 -11.81 11.61
N TYR A 182 -3.84 -11.91 11.84
CA TYR A 182 -2.87 -10.78 11.84
C TYR A 182 -3.01 -9.79 13.01
N ASP A 183 -3.68 -10.14 14.10
CA ASP A 183 -3.87 -9.27 15.26
C ASP A 183 -2.55 -8.92 15.99
N GLU A 184 -1.50 -9.73 15.83
CA GLU A 184 -0.14 -9.46 16.30
C GLU A 184 0.77 -8.75 15.29
N SER A 185 0.27 -8.46 14.06
CA SER A 185 1.12 -8.00 12.96
C SER A 185 1.26 -6.48 12.87
N PHE A 186 0.43 -5.72 13.58
CA PHE A 186 0.37 -4.26 13.51
C PHE A 186 0.49 -3.64 14.91
N GLY A 187 1.71 -3.36 15.30
CA GLY A 187 2.05 -2.84 16.62
C GLY A 187 3.00 -3.76 17.36
N PHE A 188 3.27 -3.48 18.62
CA PHE A 188 4.08 -4.33 19.48
C PHE A 188 3.18 -5.13 20.43
N THR A 189 3.48 -6.40 20.58
CA THR A 189 2.91 -7.28 21.62
C THR A 189 3.62 -7.07 22.96
N ASP A 190 3.03 -7.58 24.06
CA ASP A 190 3.66 -7.58 25.40
C ASP A 190 5.10 -8.13 25.34
N ASN A 191 5.28 -9.28 24.69
CA ASN A 191 6.59 -9.93 24.58
C ASN A 191 7.62 -9.09 23.84
N GLU A 192 7.20 -8.38 22.81
CA GLU A 192 8.09 -7.51 22.01
C GLU A 192 8.46 -6.25 22.79
N VAL A 193 7.54 -5.70 23.59
CA VAL A 193 7.81 -4.56 24.47
C VAL A 193 8.77 -4.97 25.59
N GLU A 194 8.53 -6.11 26.25
CA GLU A 194 9.45 -6.64 27.28
C GLU A 194 10.86 -6.83 26.72
N LYS A 195 10.97 -7.45 25.54
CA LYS A 195 12.26 -7.66 24.88
C LYS A 195 12.93 -6.34 24.51
N LEU A 196 12.18 -5.38 23.96
CA LEU A 196 12.72 -4.07 23.62
C LEU A 196 13.28 -3.34 24.86
N LEU A 197 12.57 -3.37 25.97
CA LEU A 197 13.02 -2.79 27.23
C LEU A 197 14.26 -3.50 27.78
N ASP A 198 14.32 -4.83 27.69
CA ASP A 198 15.50 -5.61 28.10
C ASP A 198 16.73 -5.28 27.27
N ASP A 199 16.59 -5.18 25.95
CA ASP A 199 17.67 -4.80 25.01
C ASP A 199 18.27 -3.40 25.34
N TYR A 200 17.45 -2.51 25.91
CA TYR A 200 17.87 -1.18 26.37
C TYR A 200 18.23 -1.12 27.87
N THR A 201 18.18 -2.23 28.60
CA THR A 201 18.40 -2.31 30.07
C THR A 201 17.37 -1.56 30.92
N PHE A 202 16.14 -1.46 30.42
CA PHE A 202 15.01 -0.77 31.08
C PHE A 202 13.88 -1.74 31.48
N SER A 203 14.18 -3.01 31.74
CA SER A 203 13.18 -4.05 32.06
C SER A 203 12.28 -3.69 33.25
N ASP A 204 12.83 -2.94 34.23
CA ASP A 204 12.08 -2.48 35.41
C ASP A 204 10.97 -1.48 35.05
N HIS A 205 11.01 -0.86 33.89
CA HIS A 205 10.01 0.09 33.39
C HIS A 205 8.80 -0.56 32.71
N TYR A 206 8.78 -1.89 32.54
CA TYR A 206 7.67 -2.56 31.85
C TYR A 206 6.30 -2.29 32.53
N PRO A 207 6.13 -2.32 33.86
CA PRO A 207 4.85 -2.01 34.48
C PRO A 207 4.33 -0.60 34.16
N GLU A 208 5.23 0.38 34.09
CA GLU A 208 4.89 1.77 33.73
C GLU A 208 4.49 1.88 32.24
N VAL A 209 5.25 1.24 31.35
CA VAL A 209 4.92 1.20 29.92
C VAL A 209 3.57 0.55 29.69
N LYS A 210 3.28 -0.54 30.41
CA LYS A 210 1.98 -1.22 30.34
C LYS A 210 0.85 -0.32 30.83
N GLU A 211 1.01 0.37 31.93
CA GLU A 211 -0.01 1.28 32.49
C GLU A 211 -0.34 2.44 31.54
N TRP A 212 0.66 2.99 30.84
CA TRP A 212 0.50 4.19 30.04
C TRP A 212 0.19 3.93 28.56
N TYR A 213 0.64 2.81 27.99
CA TYR A 213 0.66 2.59 26.55
C TYR A 213 -0.06 1.31 26.09
N ASP A 214 -0.52 0.45 27.02
CA ASP A 214 -1.38 -0.69 26.72
C ASP A 214 -2.82 -0.20 26.51
N GLY A 215 -3.12 0.25 25.29
CA GLY A 215 -4.39 0.91 25.00
C GLY A 215 -5.14 0.38 23.81
N TYR A 216 -4.61 -0.58 23.07
CA TYR A 216 -5.25 -1.16 21.91
C TYR A 216 -5.46 -2.66 22.06
N HIS A 217 -6.64 -3.13 21.68
CA HIS A 217 -6.96 -4.56 21.65
C HIS A 217 -7.35 -4.95 20.23
N PHE A 218 -6.49 -5.75 19.56
CA PHE A 218 -6.71 -6.22 18.21
C PHE A 218 -7.03 -7.71 18.25
N GLY A 219 -8.17 -8.11 17.65
CA GLY A 219 -8.60 -9.51 17.68
C GLY A 219 -8.65 -10.06 19.11
N ASN A 220 -7.65 -10.84 19.48
CA ASN A 220 -7.48 -11.40 20.82
C ASN A 220 -6.21 -10.92 21.54
N THR A 221 -5.50 -9.92 20.99
CA THR A 221 -4.18 -9.51 21.45
C THR A 221 -4.15 -8.03 21.89
N ASP A 222 -3.53 -7.78 23.03
CA ASP A 222 -3.23 -6.41 23.48
C ASP A 222 -1.99 -5.90 22.71
N ILE A 223 -2.13 -4.69 22.16
CA ILE A 223 -1.15 -4.11 21.24
C ILE A 223 -0.76 -2.73 21.67
N TYR A 224 0.53 -2.46 21.65
CA TYR A 224 1.12 -1.16 21.95
C TYR A 224 1.41 -0.40 20.65
N CYS A 225 1.22 0.91 20.67
CA CYS A 225 1.67 1.78 19.59
C CYS A 225 3.22 1.82 19.56
N PRO A 226 3.89 1.37 18.50
CA PRO A 226 5.35 1.31 18.45
C PRO A 226 6.00 2.68 18.64
N TRP A 227 5.37 3.74 18.13
CA TRP A 227 5.86 5.11 18.26
C TRP A 227 5.96 5.55 19.72
N ASP A 228 4.94 5.25 20.52
CA ASP A 228 4.88 5.67 21.91
C ASP A 228 5.93 4.94 22.77
N VAL A 229 6.03 3.62 22.59
CA VAL A 229 7.03 2.79 23.29
C VAL A 229 8.46 3.22 22.92
N ILE A 230 8.75 3.43 21.63
CA ILE A 230 10.08 3.87 21.18
C ILE A 230 10.40 5.27 21.72
N ARG A 231 9.43 6.19 21.75
CA ARG A 231 9.63 7.52 22.33
C ARG A 231 9.91 7.47 23.81
N TYR A 232 9.20 6.60 24.54
CA TYR A 232 9.44 6.39 25.97
C TYR A 232 10.87 5.89 26.21
N CYS A 233 11.31 4.84 25.51
CA CYS A 233 12.68 4.35 25.60
C CYS A 233 13.72 5.44 25.28
N LYS A 234 13.44 6.25 24.24
CA LYS A 234 14.31 7.38 23.87
C LYS A 234 14.40 8.45 24.97
N SER A 235 13.31 8.73 25.70
CA SER A 235 13.34 9.69 26.81
C SER A 235 14.19 9.15 27.96
N LEU A 236 14.06 7.87 28.31
CA LEU A 236 14.90 7.25 29.32
C LEU A 236 16.40 7.31 28.97
N CYS A 237 16.74 7.08 27.71
CA CYS A 237 18.14 7.21 27.25
C CYS A 237 18.67 8.66 27.34
N ALA A 238 17.82 9.67 27.28
CA ALA A 238 18.22 11.08 27.35
C ALA A 238 18.41 11.56 28.80
N ASP A 239 17.82 10.85 29.77
CA ASP A 239 17.91 11.15 31.21
C ASP A 239 19.10 10.42 31.88
N LEU A 240 19.84 9.59 31.14
CA LEU A 240 21.09 8.92 31.52
C LEU A 240 22.31 9.74 31.12
#